data_2ac9402706cd05c8be0b043b3a664ecc
#
_entry.id   2ac9402706cd05c8be0b043b3a664ecc
#
_cell.length_a   1.000
_cell.length_b   1.000
_cell.length_c   1.000
_cell.angle_alpha   90.00
_cell.angle_beta   90.00
_cell.angle_gamma   90.00
#
_symmetry.space_group_name_H-M   'P 1'
#
loop_
_entity.id
_entity.type
_entity.pdbx_description
1 polymer ?
#
loop_
_entity_poly.entity_id
_entity_poly.type
_entity_poly.pdbx_seq_one_letter_code
_entity_poly.pdbx_strand_id
1 'polypeptide(L)'
;MKQFKFEYILMILIMTFLSVMAKGQETDSLEHYLEVAARNNPGLNADFLTYKASLEKVSQAGALPDPQLDMGIFLKPMNIVGGQQIADFTLMQMFPWFGTKKTAQSEATHMAKMSYEKFRETRDNLYMEVYRQWYLLSALKEQINNNRDNLQLLKQLEELALRKISSSSSGSSSLYSLPTPPPVTQNNRSTSAGNKMAGMGSMGGTAMSGSNSSSMTGMSSSASNMSADMSSSPGMSDVLRIQLEMIEIENNITTLLSDIAAEKAIFNALLNRPVEIEVVIPDSIVKVPFIFDERVSINEIERGNPMLGMFEEEELAYRAKNEMDKKMSYPMLGLGLQYMLIGENKTASMDSGMKPEMSGMDMIMPMFSISIPIYRNKYKAQQRENRFMWESARENYNNTLNMLQSELFKLKHELDNADRKITLYQKQAQLARVAYQLVVQEFVTAKSDLTNVIQVQRQLLDYQLREAEAIAEYNMKVASIRKLGSFNTSNN
;
A
#
# COMPACT_ATOMS: atom_id res chain seq x y z
N MET A 1 19.00 34.91 -53.12
CA MET A 1 18.07 33.76 -52.81
C MET A 1 18.69 32.68 -51.88
N LYS A 2 19.99 32.51 -51.75
CA LYS A 2 20.58 31.50 -50.86
C LYS A 2 20.68 31.93 -49.37
N GLN A 3 20.81 33.22 -49.06
CA GLN A 3 20.89 33.72 -47.68
C GLN A 3 19.53 33.67 -46.96
N PHE A 4 18.40 33.93 -47.66
CA PHE A 4 17.06 33.86 -47.04
C PHE A 4 16.66 32.45 -46.63
N LYS A 5 17.15 31.39 -47.26
CA LYS A 5 16.85 30.00 -46.88
C LYS A 5 17.61 29.56 -45.62
N PHE A 6 18.77 30.13 -45.37
CA PHE A 6 19.58 29.77 -44.18
C PHE A 6 18.98 30.36 -42.89
N GLU A 7 18.49 31.62 -42.96
CA GLU A 7 17.81 32.24 -41.82
C GLU A 7 16.49 31.52 -41.44
N TYR A 8 15.73 31.11 -42.47
CA TYR A 8 14.50 30.31 -42.21
C TYR A 8 14.79 28.94 -41.59
N ILE A 9 15.84 28.27 -42.04
CA ILE A 9 16.26 26.98 -41.45
C ILE A 9 16.76 27.16 -40.03
N LEU A 10 17.52 28.20 -39.73
CA LEU A 10 18.00 28.55 -38.40
C LEU A 10 16.85 28.92 -37.48
N MET A 11 15.85 29.65 -37.95
CA MET A 11 14.67 30.04 -37.19
C MET A 11 13.76 28.82 -36.89
N ILE A 12 13.62 27.89 -37.83
CA ILE A 12 12.91 26.62 -37.61
C ILE A 12 13.68 25.74 -36.62
N LEU A 13 15.02 25.71 -36.69
CA LEU A 13 15.85 24.95 -35.75
C LEU A 13 15.81 25.53 -34.31
N ILE A 14 15.78 26.86 -34.20
CA ILE A 14 15.59 27.55 -32.90
C ILE A 14 14.18 27.31 -32.35
N MET A 15 13.15 27.35 -33.22
CA MET A 15 11.76 27.09 -32.81
C MET A 15 11.54 25.64 -32.39
N THR A 16 12.19 24.68 -33.07
CA THR A 16 12.17 23.25 -32.63
C THR A 16 12.98 23.03 -31.36
N PHE A 17 14.08 23.77 -31.13
CA PHE A 17 14.87 23.70 -29.91
C PHE A 17 14.14 24.34 -28.72
N LEU A 18 13.40 25.45 -28.93
CA LEU A 18 12.54 26.02 -27.88
C LEU A 18 11.33 25.12 -27.54
N SER A 19 10.78 24.39 -28.49
CA SER A 19 9.67 23.45 -28.21
C SER A 19 10.13 22.18 -27.49
N VAL A 20 11.41 21.82 -27.54
CA VAL A 20 11.99 20.73 -26.74
C VAL A 20 12.28 21.18 -25.29
N MET A 21 12.54 22.48 -25.06
CA MET A 21 12.70 23.03 -23.70
C MET A 21 11.38 23.35 -23.00
N ALA A 22 10.27 23.40 -23.74
CA ALA A 22 8.90 23.47 -23.19
C ALA A 22 8.33 22.07 -22.89
N LYS A 23 9.13 21.13 -22.38
CA LYS A 23 8.62 20.14 -21.47
C LYS A 23 8.24 20.90 -20.20
N GLY A 24 6.97 21.28 -20.15
CA GLY A 24 6.38 21.88 -18.98
C GLY A 24 6.87 21.07 -17.76
N GLN A 25 7.27 21.76 -16.72
CA GLN A 25 7.33 21.18 -15.39
C GLN A 25 5.97 20.49 -15.22
N GLU A 26 5.95 19.17 -15.42
CA GLU A 26 4.82 18.36 -14.96
C GLU A 26 4.67 18.72 -13.50
N THR A 27 3.63 19.46 -13.20
CA THR A 27 3.29 19.79 -11.83
C THR A 27 3.22 18.43 -11.12
N ASP A 28 4.09 18.22 -10.15
CA ASP A 28 4.14 17.01 -9.32
C ASP A 28 2.80 16.88 -8.59
N SER A 29 1.78 16.47 -9.34
CA SER A 29 0.45 16.20 -8.83
C SER A 29 0.41 14.79 -8.25
N LEU A 30 -0.47 14.56 -7.31
CA LEU A 30 -0.69 13.21 -6.76
C LEU A 30 -0.96 12.18 -7.87
N GLU A 31 -1.67 12.58 -8.94
CA GLU A 31 -1.95 11.72 -10.11
C GLU A 31 -0.68 11.29 -10.84
N HIS A 32 0.27 12.21 -11.01
CA HIS A 32 1.59 11.88 -11.56
C HIS A 32 2.33 10.86 -10.69
N TYR A 33 2.31 11.02 -9.37
CA TYR A 33 2.94 10.06 -8.46
C TYR A 33 2.28 8.67 -8.50
N LEU A 34 0.95 8.60 -8.67
CA LEU A 34 0.24 7.33 -8.85
C LEU A 34 0.66 6.64 -10.15
N GLU A 35 0.80 7.39 -11.26
CA GLU A 35 1.28 6.85 -12.54
C GLU A 35 2.72 6.32 -12.42
N VAL A 36 3.61 7.10 -11.80
CA VAL A 36 5.01 6.69 -11.57
C VAL A 36 5.08 5.44 -10.71
N ALA A 37 4.28 5.36 -9.63
CA ALA A 37 4.18 4.18 -8.78
C ALA A 37 3.72 2.95 -9.58
N ALA A 38 2.65 3.09 -10.36
CA ALA A 38 2.12 1.99 -11.18
C ALA A 38 3.11 1.49 -12.22
N ARG A 39 3.91 2.39 -12.80
CA ARG A 39 4.89 2.03 -13.85
C ARG A 39 6.15 1.40 -13.29
N ASN A 40 6.63 1.86 -12.13
CA ASN A 40 7.97 1.53 -11.64
C ASN A 40 7.97 0.50 -10.50
N ASN A 41 6.85 0.27 -9.80
CA ASN A 41 6.82 -0.61 -8.64
C ASN A 41 7.13 -2.07 -9.01
N PRO A 42 8.18 -2.69 -8.42
CA PRO A 42 8.59 -4.06 -8.76
C PRO A 42 7.55 -5.10 -8.38
N GLY A 43 6.82 -4.90 -7.26
CA GLY A 43 5.77 -5.82 -6.82
C GLY A 43 4.61 -5.87 -7.81
N LEU A 44 4.16 -4.70 -8.28
CA LEU A 44 3.12 -4.62 -9.29
C LEU A 44 3.57 -5.22 -10.63
N ASN A 45 4.82 -4.98 -11.05
CA ASN A 45 5.38 -5.57 -12.25
C ASN A 45 5.49 -7.09 -12.16
N ALA A 46 5.81 -7.65 -10.98
CA ALA A 46 5.84 -9.10 -10.77
C ALA A 46 4.45 -9.74 -10.96
N ASP A 47 3.40 -9.13 -10.43
CA ASP A 47 2.02 -9.61 -10.64
C ASP A 47 1.57 -9.46 -12.09
N PHE A 48 1.97 -8.38 -12.77
CA PHE A 48 1.71 -8.23 -14.21
C PHE A 48 2.42 -9.30 -15.07
N LEU A 49 3.66 -9.65 -14.71
CA LEU A 49 4.38 -10.75 -15.38
C LEU A 49 3.73 -12.10 -15.07
N THR A 50 3.21 -12.30 -13.86
CA THR A 50 2.44 -13.49 -13.49
C THR A 50 1.16 -13.60 -14.31
N TYR A 51 0.46 -12.49 -14.54
CA TYR A 51 -0.69 -12.45 -15.45
C TYR A 51 -0.28 -12.80 -16.88
N LYS A 52 0.81 -12.22 -17.41
CA LYS A 52 1.33 -12.58 -18.75
C LYS A 52 1.69 -14.07 -18.85
N ALA A 53 2.35 -14.62 -17.84
CA ALA A 53 2.67 -16.05 -17.79
C ALA A 53 1.40 -16.92 -17.79
N SER A 54 0.33 -16.48 -17.14
CA SER A 54 -0.95 -17.19 -17.15
C SER A 54 -1.66 -17.11 -18.51
N LEU A 55 -1.47 -16.04 -19.29
CA LEU A 55 -1.94 -15.98 -20.69
C LEU A 55 -1.23 -16.99 -21.59
N GLU A 56 0.07 -17.20 -21.40
CA GLU A 56 0.81 -18.23 -22.16
C GLU A 56 0.31 -19.65 -21.83
N LYS A 57 -0.16 -19.90 -20.60
CA LYS A 57 -0.82 -21.17 -20.24
C LYS A 57 -2.10 -21.42 -21.04
N VAL A 58 -2.82 -20.36 -21.45
CA VAL A 58 -4.01 -20.50 -22.31
C VAL A 58 -3.65 -21.13 -23.66
N SER A 59 -2.54 -20.69 -24.26
CA SER A 59 -2.04 -21.24 -25.53
C SER A 59 -1.60 -22.70 -25.34
N GLN A 60 -0.90 -23.01 -24.23
CA GLN A 60 -0.44 -24.37 -23.90
C GLN A 60 -1.64 -25.32 -23.69
N ALA A 61 -2.68 -24.89 -22.96
CA ALA A 61 -3.89 -25.70 -22.72
C ALA A 61 -4.65 -26.06 -24.01
N GLY A 62 -4.52 -25.21 -25.04
CA GLY A 62 -5.09 -25.45 -26.36
C GLY A 62 -4.24 -26.35 -27.29
N ALA A 63 -2.99 -26.67 -26.91
CA ALA A 63 -2.10 -27.46 -27.73
C ALA A 63 -2.52 -28.95 -27.79
N LEU A 64 -2.07 -29.64 -28.83
CA LEU A 64 -2.14 -31.11 -28.86
C LEU A 64 -1.04 -31.68 -27.97
N PRO A 65 -1.24 -32.87 -27.35
CA PRO A 65 -0.17 -33.61 -26.72
C PRO A 65 0.96 -33.88 -27.74
N ASP A 66 2.21 -33.93 -27.27
CA ASP A 66 3.33 -34.16 -28.12
C ASP A 66 3.28 -35.58 -28.78
N PRO A 67 3.72 -35.73 -30.03
CA PRO A 67 3.89 -37.03 -30.63
C PRO A 67 4.93 -37.86 -29.86
N GLN A 68 4.63 -39.14 -29.63
CA GLN A 68 5.53 -40.06 -28.97
C GLN A 68 6.27 -40.86 -30.05
N LEU A 69 7.60 -40.93 -29.97
CA LEU A 69 8.44 -41.76 -30.81
C LEU A 69 9.07 -42.85 -29.93
N ASP A 70 8.60 -44.08 -30.12
CA ASP A 70 9.17 -45.24 -29.47
C ASP A 70 10.16 -45.91 -30.43
N MET A 71 11.36 -46.27 -29.95
CA MET A 71 12.39 -46.94 -30.72
C MET A 71 12.83 -48.22 -30.02
N GLY A 72 12.64 -49.35 -30.68
CA GLY A 72 13.09 -50.67 -30.23
C GLY A 72 14.27 -51.16 -31.07
N ILE A 73 15.32 -51.67 -30.44
CA ILE A 73 16.47 -52.32 -31.11
C ILE A 73 16.57 -53.72 -30.55
N PHE A 74 16.50 -54.71 -31.43
CA PHE A 74 16.58 -56.10 -31.06
C PHE A 74 18.03 -56.60 -31.04
N LEU A 75 18.60 -56.77 -29.86
CA LEU A 75 19.97 -57.27 -29.64
C LEU A 75 20.13 -58.71 -30.13
N LYS A 76 19.06 -59.49 -30.15
CA LYS A 76 18.95 -60.81 -30.80
C LYS A 76 17.79 -60.74 -31.78
N PRO A 77 18.04 -60.58 -33.06
CA PRO A 77 17.01 -60.49 -34.06
C PRO A 77 16.10 -61.75 -34.05
N MET A 78 14.80 -61.52 -34.01
CA MET A 78 13.80 -62.58 -34.07
C MET A 78 13.48 -62.90 -35.51
N ASN A 79 13.51 -64.19 -35.88
CA ASN A 79 13.13 -64.63 -37.22
C ASN A 79 11.61 -64.49 -37.39
N ILE A 80 11.19 -63.69 -38.34
CA ILE A 80 9.81 -63.56 -38.81
C ILE A 80 9.69 -64.05 -40.24
N VAL A 81 8.47 -64.23 -40.74
CA VAL A 81 8.26 -64.81 -42.12
C VAL A 81 8.92 -63.96 -43.19
N GLY A 82 9.17 -62.70 -43.02
CA GLY A 82 9.82 -61.78 -43.97
C GLY A 82 11.32 -61.53 -43.74
N GLY A 83 11.95 -62.13 -42.70
CA GLY A 83 13.38 -61.89 -42.42
C GLY A 83 13.68 -61.82 -40.91
N GLN A 84 14.69 -61.03 -40.51
CA GLN A 84 15.08 -60.81 -39.12
C GLN A 84 14.74 -59.41 -38.72
N GLN A 85 13.89 -59.24 -37.67
CA GLN A 85 13.57 -57.95 -37.14
C GLN A 85 14.80 -57.38 -36.41
N ILE A 86 15.31 -56.22 -36.87
CA ILE A 86 16.48 -55.55 -36.33
C ILE A 86 16.08 -54.40 -35.42
N ALA A 87 15.17 -53.55 -35.88
CA ALA A 87 14.68 -52.42 -35.13
C ALA A 87 13.22 -52.10 -35.50
N ASP A 88 12.53 -51.45 -34.60
CA ASP A 88 11.21 -50.84 -34.85
C ASP A 88 11.17 -49.38 -34.38
N PHE A 89 10.46 -48.56 -35.12
CA PHE A 89 10.22 -47.15 -34.84
C PHE A 89 8.71 -46.92 -34.91
N THR A 90 8.14 -46.47 -33.79
CA THR A 90 6.71 -46.20 -33.70
C THR A 90 6.50 -44.74 -33.38
N LEU A 91 5.93 -43.98 -34.33
CA LEU A 91 5.49 -42.60 -34.11
C LEU A 91 4.00 -42.61 -33.83
N MET A 92 3.57 -42.11 -32.64
CA MET A 92 2.18 -42.09 -32.21
C MET A 92 1.74 -40.70 -31.80
N GLN A 93 0.61 -40.21 -32.36
CA GLN A 93 -0.04 -38.95 -31.96
C GLN A 93 -1.37 -39.27 -31.30
N MET A 94 -1.53 -38.82 -30.05
CA MET A 94 -2.79 -38.93 -29.30
C MET A 94 -3.68 -37.71 -29.51
N PHE A 95 -4.97 -37.94 -29.70
CA PHE A 95 -6.00 -36.91 -29.85
C PHE A 95 -7.00 -37.04 -28.70
N PRO A 96 -7.07 -36.02 -27.79
CA PRO A 96 -8.08 -35.97 -26.75
C PRO A 96 -9.50 -35.92 -27.37
N TRP A 97 -10.50 -36.37 -26.62
CA TRP A 97 -11.89 -36.32 -27.06
C TRP A 97 -12.30 -34.92 -27.49
N PHE A 98 -13.22 -34.83 -28.44
CA PHE A 98 -13.68 -33.58 -29.05
C PHE A 98 -14.15 -32.57 -27.99
N GLY A 99 -13.60 -31.34 -28.07
CA GLY A 99 -13.92 -30.23 -27.18
C GLY A 99 -13.19 -30.26 -25.82
N THR A 100 -12.39 -31.28 -25.48
CA THR A 100 -11.56 -31.28 -24.26
C THR A 100 -10.58 -30.11 -24.26
N LYS A 101 -9.88 -29.88 -25.37
CA LYS A 101 -8.93 -28.76 -25.53
C LYS A 101 -9.60 -27.41 -25.37
N LYS A 102 -10.80 -27.23 -25.97
CA LYS A 102 -11.57 -25.97 -25.83
C LYS A 102 -11.98 -25.70 -24.38
N THR A 103 -12.37 -26.72 -23.64
CA THR A 103 -12.72 -26.55 -22.22
C THR A 103 -11.48 -26.33 -21.34
N ALA A 104 -10.33 -27.00 -21.64
CA ALA A 104 -9.05 -26.72 -20.98
C ALA A 104 -8.58 -25.28 -21.24
N GLN A 105 -8.72 -24.80 -22.47
CA GLN A 105 -8.41 -23.41 -22.83
C GLN A 105 -9.33 -22.42 -22.10
N SER A 106 -10.63 -22.76 -21.95
CA SER A 106 -11.57 -21.92 -21.19
C SER A 106 -11.20 -21.86 -19.71
N GLU A 107 -10.86 -22.99 -19.08
CA GLU A 107 -10.34 -23.02 -17.71
C GLU A 107 -9.10 -22.10 -17.56
N ALA A 108 -8.11 -22.31 -18.42
CA ALA A 108 -6.87 -21.50 -18.40
C ALA A 108 -7.16 -20.00 -18.63
N THR A 109 -8.17 -19.66 -19.46
CA THR A 109 -8.57 -18.27 -19.70
C THR A 109 -9.14 -17.65 -18.43
N HIS A 110 -10.02 -18.34 -17.71
CA HIS A 110 -10.56 -17.85 -16.45
C HIS A 110 -9.49 -17.74 -15.36
N MET A 111 -8.53 -18.69 -15.30
CA MET A 111 -7.38 -18.60 -14.41
C MET A 111 -6.48 -17.39 -14.76
N ALA A 112 -6.30 -17.08 -16.04
CA ALA A 112 -5.56 -15.88 -16.46
C ALA A 112 -6.29 -14.59 -16.06
N LYS A 113 -7.61 -14.54 -16.21
CA LYS A 113 -8.41 -13.39 -15.74
C LYS A 113 -8.37 -13.24 -14.21
N MET A 114 -8.40 -14.34 -13.47
CA MET A 114 -8.20 -14.31 -12.01
C MET A 114 -6.83 -13.71 -11.65
N SER A 115 -5.77 -14.04 -12.39
CA SER A 115 -4.45 -13.43 -12.21
C SER A 115 -4.44 -11.94 -12.58
N TYR A 116 -5.27 -11.51 -13.54
CA TYR A 116 -5.46 -10.10 -13.86
C TYR A 116 -6.18 -9.34 -12.74
N GLU A 117 -7.23 -9.92 -12.16
CA GLU A 117 -7.90 -9.30 -11.01
C GLU A 117 -6.98 -9.18 -9.80
N LYS A 118 -6.10 -10.17 -9.58
CA LYS A 118 -5.06 -10.08 -8.55
C LYS A 118 -4.08 -8.93 -8.83
N PHE A 119 -3.67 -8.74 -10.08
CA PHE A 119 -2.85 -7.58 -10.45
C PHE A 119 -3.59 -6.26 -10.17
N ARG A 120 -4.90 -6.16 -10.45
CA ARG A 120 -5.72 -4.98 -10.12
C ARG A 120 -5.76 -4.73 -8.60
N GLU A 121 -5.95 -5.77 -7.81
CA GLU A 121 -5.93 -5.68 -6.33
C GLU A 121 -4.58 -5.15 -5.82
N THR A 122 -3.47 -5.66 -6.33
CA THR A 122 -2.12 -5.19 -5.97
C THR A 122 -1.92 -3.73 -6.38
N ARG A 123 -2.42 -3.31 -7.55
CA ARG A 123 -2.39 -1.92 -8.00
C ARG A 123 -3.18 -1.02 -7.04
N ASP A 124 -4.39 -1.42 -6.69
CA ASP A 124 -5.27 -0.62 -5.84
C ASP A 124 -4.72 -0.51 -4.39
N ASN A 125 -4.07 -1.56 -3.91
CA ASN A 125 -3.32 -1.54 -2.65
C ASN A 125 -2.14 -0.56 -2.72
N LEU A 126 -1.36 -0.58 -3.80
CA LEU A 126 -0.26 0.36 -4.02
C LEU A 126 -0.76 1.81 -4.06
N TYR A 127 -1.84 2.07 -4.79
CA TYR A 127 -2.45 3.40 -4.84
C TYR A 127 -2.90 3.88 -3.47
N MET A 128 -3.52 3.00 -2.67
CA MET A 128 -3.93 3.35 -1.32
C MET A 128 -2.73 3.72 -0.43
N GLU A 129 -1.60 3.00 -0.54
CA GLU A 129 -0.38 3.33 0.20
C GLU A 129 0.21 4.68 -0.25
N VAL A 130 0.18 4.98 -1.56
CA VAL A 130 0.62 6.29 -2.08
C VAL A 130 -0.30 7.40 -1.58
N TYR A 131 -1.63 7.23 -1.59
CA TYR A 131 -2.58 8.20 -1.02
C TYR A 131 -2.33 8.43 0.46
N ARG A 132 -2.16 7.35 1.23
CA ARG A 132 -1.90 7.42 2.66
C ARG A 132 -0.65 8.24 2.95
N GLN A 133 0.43 7.92 2.27
CA GLN A 133 1.72 8.57 2.46
C GLN A 133 1.69 10.04 2.03
N TRP A 134 0.99 10.33 0.93
CA TRP A 134 0.80 11.70 0.44
C TRP A 134 0.05 12.59 1.44
N TYR A 135 -1.07 12.12 1.97
CA TYR A 135 -1.84 12.91 2.93
C TYR A 135 -1.12 13.05 4.28
N LEU A 136 -0.35 12.05 4.69
CA LEU A 136 0.52 12.16 5.87
C LEU A 136 1.59 13.24 5.67
N LEU A 137 2.30 13.22 4.55
CA LEU A 137 3.30 14.23 4.21
C LEU A 137 2.68 15.64 4.14
N SER A 138 1.48 15.76 3.56
CA SER A 138 0.76 17.04 3.48
C SER A 138 0.37 17.56 4.87
N ALA A 139 -0.07 16.68 5.77
CA ALA A 139 -0.38 17.05 7.16
C ALA A 139 0.86 17.50 7.92
N LEU A 140 1.97 16.77 7.81
CA LEU A 140 3.25 17.14 8.45
C LEU A 140 3.76 18.50 7.93
N LYS A 141 3.61 18.78 6.65
CA LYS A 141 3.99 20.07 6.06
C LYS A 141 3.15 21.21 6.64
N GLU A 142 1.83 21.01 6.75
CA GLU A 142 0.91 21.96 7.35
C GLU A 142 1.24 22.19 8.83
N GLN A 143 1.57 21.13 9.57
CA GLN A 143 2.00 21.23 10.97
C GLN A 143 3.27 22.07 11.12
N ILE A 144 4.24 21.93 10.22
CA ILE A 144 5.44 22.78 10.22
C ILE A 144 5.06 24.24 9.97
N ASN A 145 4.17 24.51 9.02
CA ASN A 145 3.73 25.88 8.73
C ASN A 145 3.03 26.48 9.94
N ASN A 146 2.13 25.75 10.58
CA ASN A 146 1.43 26.19 11.79
C ASN A 146 2.40 26.46 12.95
N ASN A 147 3.41 25.63 13.15
CA ASN A 147 4.46 25.87 14.16
C ASN A 147 5.31 27.10 13.83
N ARG A 148 5.65 27.36 12.56
CA ARG A 148 6.38 28.55 12.13
C ARG A 148 5.58 29.83 12.34
N ASP A 149 4.30 29.82 12.00
CA ASP A 149 3.41 30.96 12.23
C ASP A 149 3.30 31.25 13.73
N ASN A 150 3.23 30.20 14.53
CA ASN A 150 3.19 30.30 15.97
C ASN A 150 4.48 30.87 16.57
N LEU A 151 5.64 30.45 16.05
CA LEU A 151 6.93 31.01 16.42
C LEU A 151 6.99 32.53 16.12
N GLN A 152 6.39 32.97 15.00
CA GLN A 152 6.29 34.40 14.69
C GLN A 152 5.40 35.15 15.69
N LEU A 153 4.29 34.57 16.11
CA LEU A 153 3.42 35.14 17.14
C LEU A 153 4.17 35.31 18.47
N LEU A 154 4.95 34.29 18.87
CA LEU A 154 5.77 34.36 20.08
C LEU A 154 6.85 35.42 20.02
N LYS A 155 7.53 35.57 18.86
CA LYS A 155 8.52 36.66 18.65
C LYS A 155 7.88 38.04 18.79
N GLN A 156 6.68 38.23 18.25
CA GLN A 156 5.92 39.48 18.44
C GLN A 156 5.54 39.68 19.91
N LEU A 157 5.15 38.64 20.63
CA LEU A 157 4.83 38.70 22.04
C LEU A 157 6.07 39.03 22.89
N GLU A 158 7.25 38.48 22.57
CA GLU A 158 8.53 38.79 23.22
C GLU A 158 8.85 40.29 23.07
N GLU A 159 8.73 40.82 21.84
CA GLU A 159 8.97 42.25 21.59
C GLU A 159 8.02 43.13 22.39
N LEU A 160 6.73 42.77 22.47
CA LEU A 160 5.74 43.49 23.32
C LEU A 160 6.10 43.41 24.81
N ALA A 161 6.55 42.24 25.29
CA ALA A 161 6.99 42.09 26.68
C ALA A 161 8.21 42.96 27.00
N LEU A 162 9.20 42.99 26.12
CA LEU A 162 10.41 43.83 26.24
C LEU A 162 10.04 45.34 26.26
N ARG A 163 9.16 45.78 25.37
CA ARG A 163 8.68 47.17 25.36
C ARG A 163 7.95 47.52 26.65
N LYS A 164 7.16 46.64 27.21
CA LYS A 164 6.46 46.82 28.48
C LYS A 164 7.44 46.99 29.64
N ILE A 165 8.52 46.20 29.67
CA ILE A 165 9.59 46.35 30.70
C ILE A 165 10.30 47.67 30.54
N SER A 166 10.67 48.08 29.34
CA SER A 166 11.38 49.34 29.09
C SER A 166 10.55 50.58 29.45
N SER A 167 9.22 50.52 29.21
CA SER A 167 8.32 51.60 29.58
C SER A 167 8.08 51.69 31.10
N SER A 168 8.11 50.53 31.81
CA SER A 168 7.97 50.52 33.31
C SER A 168 9.22 51.03 34.00
N SER A 169 10.41 50.86 33.42
CA SER A 169 11.68 51.33 33.98
C SER A 169 11.90 52.84 33.83
N SER A 170 11.20 53.50 32.90
CA SER A 170 11.27 54.95 32.71
C SER A 170 10.46 55.79 33.73
N GLY A 171 9.68 55.14 34.57
CA GLY A 171 8.79 55.80 35.52
C GLY A 171 9.19 55.77 37.01
N SER A 172 10.39 55.22 37.35
CA SER A 172 10.76 54.97 38.74
C SER A 172 12.18 55.44 39.04
N SER A 173 12.43 56.77 38.92
CA SER A 173 13.51 57.39 39.62
C SER A 173 12.94 58.27 40.74
N SER A 174 12.52 57.66 41.83
CA SER A 174 12.24 58.32 43.12
C SER A 174 13.08 57.65 44.19
N LEU A 175 14.08 58.42 44.60
CA LEU A 175 14.97 58.17 45.71
C LEU A 175 14.14 57.91 47.00
N TYR A 176 14.17 56.73 47.52
CA TYR A 176 13.93 56.48 48.94
C TYR A 176 15.09 55.61 49.47
N SER A 177 15.97 56.31 50.25
CA SER A 177 16.94 55.72 51.17
C SER A 177 16.22 54.90 52.21
N LEU A 178 16.45 53.62 52.30
CA LEU A 178 16.03 52.78 53.41
C LEU A 178 17.08 52.80 54.53
N PRO A 179 16.69 52.96 55.82
CA PRO A 179 17.60 52.86 56.94
C PRO A 179 17.93 51.43 57.25
N THR A 180 19.21 51.18 57.54
CA THR A 180 19.83 49.92 57.96
C THR A 180 19.25 49.44 59.29
N PRO A 181 18.81 48.18 59.42
CA PRO A 181 18.52 47.59 60.74
C PRO A 181 19.78 46.95 61.39
N PRO A 182 19.90 46.91 62.73
CA PRO A 182 21.05 46.47 63.43
C PRO A 182 21.16 44.93 63.49
N PRO A 183 22.38 44.37 63.82
CA PRO A 183 22.65 42.92 63.76
C PRO A 183 22.05 42.19 64.98
N VAL A 184 21.34 41.10 64.76
CA VAL A 184 20.89 40.19 65.82
C VAL A 184 21.70 38.93 65.79
N THR A 185 22.25 38.63 66.93
CA THR A 185 23.12 37.56 67.39
C THR A 185 22.45 36.20 67.24
N GLN A 186 23.30 35.24 66.89
CA GLN A 186 23.05 33.79 66.94
C GLN A 186 22.70 33.27 68.33
N ASN A 187 21.77 32.35 68.44
CA ASN A 187 21.81 31.32 69.46
C ASN A 187 21.34 29.94 68.95
N ASN A 188 22.28 29.07 68.96
CA ASN A 188 22.09 27.60 68.86
C ASN A 188 21.18 27.08 69.95
N ARG A 189 20.30 26.14 69.66
CA ARG A 189 20.12 24.93 70.48
C ARG A 189 19.40 23.83 69.72
N SER A 190 20.12 22.72 69.66
CA SER A 190 19.76 21.33 69.35
C SER A 190 18.76 20.74 70.34
N THR A 191 17.90 19.82 69.90
CA THR A 191 17.48 18.52 70.49
C THR A 191 16.47 17.86 69.56
N SER A 192 16.74 16.78 68.90
CA SER A 192 16.73 15.38 69.27
C SER A 192 15.40 14.77 69.76
N ALA A 193 14.99 13.74 69.06
CA ALA A 193 14.14 12.60 69.38
C ALA A 193 12.91 12.51 68.41
N GLY A 194 12.70 11.54 67.56
CA GLY A 194 12.82 10.07 67.76
C GLY A 194 11.41 9.52 67.96
N ASN A 195 10.85 8.87 66.95
CA ASN A 195 10.30 7.54 67.14
C ASN A 195 9.69 6.90 65.89
N LYS A 196 10.03 5.70 65.76
CA LYS A 196 9.64 4.55 65.00
C LYS A 196 8.14 4.19 65.11
N MET A 197 7.64 3.52 64.08
CA MET A 197 7.04 2.16 63.98
C MET A 197 6.09 2.12 62.82
N ALA A 198 6.28 1.27 61.82
CA ALA A 198 6.17 -0.17 61.73
C ALA A 198 4.73 -0.68 61.48
N GLY A 199 4.60 -1.48 60.47
CA GLY A 199 3.61 -2.54 60.37
C GLY A 199 2.93 -2.60 59.01
N MET A 200 3.42 -3.46 58.13
CA MET A 200 2.96 -4.84 57.86
C MET A 200 1.57 -4.96 57.19
N GLY A 201 1.57 -5.60 56.05
CA GLY A 201 0.93 -6.84 55.68
C GLY A 201 0.32 -6.73 54.28
N SER A 202 0.82 -7.34 53.27
CA SER A 202 0.80 -8.75 52.89
C SER A 202 -0.40 -9.18 52.05
N MET A 203 -0.07 -9.85 50.95
CA MET A 203 -0.79 -10.85 50.16
C MET A 203 -1.94 -10.35 49.27
N GLY A 204 -2.05 -10.73 48.05
CA GLY A 204 -1.57 -11.85 47.24
C GLY A 204 -2.49 -12.03 46.06
N GLY A 205 -2.00 -12.61 45.00
CA GLY A 205 -2.86 -13.38 44.08
C GLY A 205 -2.96 -12.90 42.65
N THR A 206 -2.04 -13.35 41.84
CA THR A 206 -2.17 -14.09 40.57
C THR A 206 -3.19 -13.65 39.51
N ALA A 207 -2.61 -13.43 38.36
CA ALA A 207 -2.81 -14.10 37.08
C ALA A 207 -3.49 -13.35 35.96
N MET A 208 -2.71 -13.17 34.94
CA MET A 208 -2.90 -13.44 33.51
C MET A 208 -3.78 -12.54 32.66
N SER A 209 -3.10 -12.21 31.62
CA SER A 209 -3.56 -12.06 30.23
C SER A 209 -3.61 -10.65 29.67
N GLY A 210 -2.68 -10.44 28.84
CA GLY A 210 -2.30 -9.51 27.87
C GLY A 210 -3.35 -8.94 26.94
N SER A 211 -3.16 -7.69 26.67
CA SER A 211 -3.28 -7.15 25.32
C SER A 211 -2.66 -5.75 25.32
N ASN A 212 -1.69 -5.57 24.44
CA ASN A 212 -1.06 -4.30 24.13
C ASN A 212 -2.08 -3.32 23.57
N SER A 213 -2.34 -2.26 24.30
CA SER A 213 -2.79 -1.00 23.73
C SER A 213 -1.95 0.10 24.37
N SER A 214 -1.00 0.60 23.61
CA SER A 214 -0.20 1.77 23.96
C SER A 214 -1.07 3.02 23.90
N SER A 215 -1.69 3.36 25.01
CA SER A 215 -2.21 4.70 25.26
C SER A 215 -1.09 5.53 25.86
N MET A 216 -0.59 6.51 25.10
CA MET A 216 0.22 7.59 25.66
C MET A 216 -0.66 8.39 26.61
N THR A 217 -0.56 8.07 27.87
CA THR A 217 -1.15 8.87 28.95
C THR A 217 -0.11 9.88 29.41
N GLY A 218 -0.55 11.12 29.51
CA GLY A 218 0.22 12.30 29.82
C GLY A 218 1.18 12.15 30.99
N MET A 219 2.37 12.63 30.77
CA MET A 219 3.31 13.04 31.80
C MET A 219 2.75 14.31 32.47
N SER A 220 2.06 14.14 33.59
CA SER A 220 1.91 15.23 34.55
C SER A 220 3.26 15.44 35.21
N SER A 221 3.96 16.47 34.78
CA SER A 221 5.14 16.99 35.45
C SER A 221 4.75 17.51 36.83
N SER A 222 5.08 16.75 37.87
CA SER A 222 5.22 17.30 39.21
C SER A 222 6.43 18.25 39.20
N ALA A 223 6.12 19.53 39.00
CA ALA A 223 7.07 20.59 39.27
C ALA A 223 7.29 20.66 40.81
N SER A 224 8.34 19.96 41.27
CA SER A 224 8.88 20.21 42.60
C SER A 224 9.37 21.66 42.66
N ASN A 225 8.84 22.41 43.64
CA ASN A 225 9.30 23.71 44.05
C ASN A 225 10.83 23.77 44.17
N MET A 226 11.49 24.30 43.18
CA MET A 226 12.77 24.94 43.31
C MET A 226 12.51 26.44 43.50
N SER A 227 12.31 26.85 44.72
CA SER A 227 12.41 28.25 45.15
C SER A 227 13.88 28.64 45.09
N ALA A 228 14.40 28.93 43.88
CA ALA A 228 15.59 29.74 43.74
C ALA A 228 15.11 31.22 43.81
N ASP A 229 15.42 31.84 44.90
CA ASP A 229 15.23 33.27 45.17
C ASP A 229 16.17 34.05 44.19
N MET A 230 15.76 34.15 42.95
CA MET A 230 16.25 35.13 41.99
C MET A 230 15.23 36.28 42.04
N SER A 231 15.60 37.38 42.67
CA SER A 231 14.95 38.67 42.54
C SER A 231 15.03 39.20 41.11
N SER A 232 14.36 38.50 40.18
CA SER A 232 14.13 38.98 38.83
C SER A 232 12.97 39.97 38.86
N SER A 233 13.18 41.15 38.32
CA SER A 233 12.12 42.14 38.07
C SER A 233 10.90 41.43 37.45
N PRO A 234 9.66 41.71 37.86
CA PRO A 234 8.46 40.98 37.42
C PRO A 234 8.22 40.91 35.91
N GLY A 235 9.05 41.52 35.09
CA GLY A 235 8.97 41.46 33.64
C GLY A 235 10.01 40.54 32.98
N MET A 236 11.18 40.27 33.60
CA MET A 236 12.22 39.43 33.00
C MET A 236 11.84 37.94 33.02
N SER A 237 11.08 37.50 34.05
CA SER A 237 10.55 36.14 34.11
C SER A 237 9.60 35.84 32.93
N ASP A 238 8.86 36.85 32.49
CA ASP A 238 7.93 36.75 31.36
C ASP A 238 8.68 36.54 30.05
N VAL A 239 9.75 37.30 29.81
CA VAL A 239 10.60 37.12 28.61
C VAL A 239 11.23 35.73 28.57
N LEU A 240 11.80 35.26 29.68
CA LEU A 240 12.39 33.94 29.79
C LEU A 240 11.37 32.81 29.52
N ARG A 241 10.11 33.00 29.97
CA ARG A 241 9.04 32.04 29.71
C ARG A 241 8.68 31.97 28.22
N ILE A 242 8.61 33.12 27.52
CA ILE A 242 8.39 33.16 26.07
C ILE A 242 9.55 32.48 25.34
N GLN A 243 10.80 32.74 25.75
CA GLN A 243 11.96 32.10 25.14
C GLN A 243 11.98 30.58 25.33
N LEU A 244 11.57 30.06 26.49
CA LEU A 244 11.41 28.62 26.71
C LEU A 244 10.37 28.02 25.74
N GLU A 245 9.23 28.70 25.56
CA GLU A 245 8.20 28.27 24.62
C GLU A 245 8.70 28.28 23.16
N MET A 246 9.48 29.30 22.79
CA MET A 246 10.09 29.38 21.45
C MET A 246 11.04 28.22 21.19
N ILE A 247 11.90 27.87 22.17
CA ILE A 247 12.83 26.74 22.08
C ILE A 247 12.05 25.42 21.90
N GLU A 248 10.94 25.23 22.62
CA GLU A 248 10.08 24.04 22.47
C GLU A 248 9.50 23.94 21.06
N ILE A 249 8.98 25.03 20.50
CA ILE A 249 8.45 25.07 19.13
C ILE A 249 9.55 24.86 18.08
N GLU A 250 10.74 25.45 18.25
CA GLU A 250 11.88 25.23 17.35
C GLU A 250 12.32 23.76 17.35
N ASN A 251 12.34 23.12 18.53
CA ASN A 251 12.60 21.69 18.63
C ASN A 251 11.51 20.85 17.92
N ASN A 252 10.25 21.21 18.09
CA ASN A 252 9.14 20.53 17.41
C ASN A 252 9.24 20.67 15.89
N ILE A 253 9.60 21.85 15.37
CA ILE A 253 9.84 22.06 13.94
C ILE A 253 10.99 21.16 13.44
N THR A 254 12.07 21.06 14.20
CA THR A 254 13.22 20.21 13.84
C THR A 254 12.83 18.73 13.81
N THR A 255 12.04 18.27 14.76
CA THR A 255 11.50 16.90 14.79
C THR A 255 10.62 16.64 13.58
N LEU A 256 9.66 17.52 13.29
CA LEU A 256 8.77 17.38 12.13
C LEU A 256 9.54 17.41 10.79
N LEU A 257 10.63 18.17 10.69
CA LEU A 257 11.50 18.14 9.50
C LEU A 257 12.20 16.81 9.33
N SER A 258 12.62 16.18 10.43
CA SER A 258 13.22 14.85 10.40
C SER A 258 12.17 13.78 10.04
N ASP A 259 10.95 13.91 10.56
CA ASP A 259 9.83 13.02 10.24
C ASP A 259 9.47 13.11 8.75
N ILE A 260 9.36 14.34 8.20
CA ILE A 260 9.13 14.53 6.75
C ILE A 260 10.22 13.88 5.92
N ALA A 261 11.48 13.97 6.33
CA ALA A 261 12.57 13.35 5.59
C ALA A 261 12.46 11.83 5.57
N ALA A 262 12.10 11.21 6.71
CA ALA A 262 11.85 9.78 6.81
C ALA A 262 10.65 9.34 5.95
N GLU A 263 9.53 10.09 6.03
CA GLU A 263 8.32 9.77 5.27
C GLU A 263 8.49 10.00 3.75
N LYS A 264 9.30 10.99 3.33
CA LYS A 264 9.71 11.15 1.92
C LYS A 264 10.50 9.95 1.42
N ALA A 265 11.37 9.36 2.25
CA ALA A 265 12.11 8.17 1.91
C ALA A 265 11.16 6.97 1.66
N ILE A 266 10.16 6.78 2.52
CA ILE A 266 9.12 5.75 2.34
C ILE A 266 8.32 6.01 1.08
N PHE A 267 7.91 7.25 0.82
CA PHE A 267 7.19 7.64 -0.40
C PHE A 267 8.00 7.33 -1.66
N ASN A 268 9.29 7.68 -1.69
CA ASN A 268 10.18 7.36 -2.80
C ASN A 268 10.37 5.85 -3.00
N ALA A 269 10.38 5.06 -1.92
CA ALA A 269 10.43 3.61 -2.01
C ALA A 269 9.18 3.01 -2.68
N LEU A 270 7.97 3.54 -2.41
CA LEU A 270 6.73 3.13 -3.11
C LEU A 270 6.81 3.41 -4.62
N LEU A 271 7.49 4.50 -5.00
CA LEU A 271 7.70 4.90 -6.40
C LEU A 271 8.88 4.19 -7.06
N ASN A 272 9.62 3.35 -6.33
CA ASN A 272 10.89 2.74 -6.76
C ASN A 272 11.88 3.79 -7.30
N ARG A 273 12.07 4.88 -6.54
CA ARG A 273 13.03 5.96 -6.83
C ARG A 273 14.10 6.04 -5.75
N PRO A 274 15.30 6.59 -6.05
CA PRO A 274 16.30 6.90 -5.02
C PRO A 274 15.70 7.75 -3.90
N VAL A 275 16.12 7.47 -2.66
CA VAL A 275 15.54 8.07 -1.43
C VAL A 275 15.77 9.59 -1.36
N GLU A 276 16.83 10.08 -2.02
CA GLU A 276 17.23 11.49 -2.01
C GLU A 276 16.42 12.38 -2.96
N ILE A 277 15.61 11.80 -3.84
CA ILE A 277 14.81 12.59 -4.78
C ILE A 277 13.79 13.42 -4.01
N GLU A 278 13.77 14.72 -4.31
CA GLU A 278 12.82 15.61 -3.69
C GLU A 278 11.38 15.27 -4.09
N VAL A 279 10.49 15.30 -3.09
CA VAL A 279 9.04 15.13 -3.25
C VAL A 279 8.42 16.51 -3.03
N VAL A 280 7.74 17.03 -4.06
CA VAL A 280 7.04 18.30 -3.97
C VAL A 280 5.69 18.04 -3.30
N ILE A 281 5.52 18.63 -2.13
CA ILE A 281 4.31 18.50 -1.31
C ILE A 281 3.61 19.87 -1.33
N PRO A 282 2.28 19.94 -1.47
CA PRO A 282 1.54 21.20 -1.40
C PRO A 282 1.75 21.89 -0.04
N ASP A 283 1.76 23.21 -0.05
CA ASP A 283 2.01 24.02 1.16
C ASP A 283 0.84 23.96 2.16
N SER A 284 -0.36 23.62 1.71
CA SER A 284 -1.53 23.46 2.54
C SER A 284 -2.31 22.21 2.21
N ILE A 285 -2.85 21.56 3.24
CA ILE A 285 -3.74 20.42 3.06
C ILE A 285 -5.18 20.88 2.89
N VAL A 286 -5.84 20.41 1.82
CA VAL A 286 -7.22 20.76 1.51
C VAL A 286 -8.11 19.53 1.62
N LYS A 287 -9.31 19.71 2.17
CA LYS A 287 -10.33 18.66 2.20
C LYS A 287 -10.80 18.33 0.79
N VAL A 288 -10.67 17.05 0.40
CA VAL A 288 -11.14 16.56 -0.91
C VAL A 288 -12.68 16.58 -0.94
N PRO A 289 -13.31 17.23 -1.93
CA PRO A 289 -14.75 17.17 -2.05
C PRO A 289 -15.21 15.74 -2.35
N PHE A 290 -16.13 15.23 -1.54
CA PHE A 290 -16.66 13.88 -1.70
C PHE A 290 -18.12 13.85 -1.27
N ILE A 291 -18.99 13.33 -2.14
CA ILE A 291 -20.40 13.11 -1.87
C ILE A 291 -20.61 11.61 -1.79
N PHE A 292 -20.97 11.11 -0.62
CA PHE A 292 -21.25 9.71 -0.41
C PHE A 292 -22.68 9.39 -0.85
N ASP A 293 -22.81 8.46 -1.83
CA ASP A 293 -24.08 7.82 -2.19
C ASP A 293 -23.95 6.30 -1.97
N GLU A 294 -24.75 5.77 -1.06
CA GLU A 294 -24.71 4.38 -0.65
C GLU A 294 -24.97 3.43 -1.81
N ARG A 295 -26.01 3.72 -2.62
CA ARG A 295 -26.41 2.84 -3.72
C ARG A 295 -25.37 2.81 -4.83
N VAL A 296 -24.80 3.99 -5.14
CA VAL A 296 -23.74 4.10 -6.13
C VAL A 296 -22.52 3.35 -5.66
N SER A 297 -22.09 3.55 -4.40
CA SER A 297 -20.93 2.88 -3.83
C SER A 297 -21.07 1.36 -3.78
N ILE A 298 -22.23 0.83 -3.40
CA ILE A 298 -22.48 -0.63 -3.42
C ILE A 298 -22.39 -1.18 -4.86
N ASN A 299 -23.02 -0.52 -5.83
CA ASN A 299 -22.94 -0.94 -7.23
C ASN A 299 -21.51 -0.88 -7.79
N GLU A 300 -20.72 0.12 -7.40
CA GLU A 300 -19.32 0.24 -7.79
C GLU A 300 -18.48 -0.91 -7.19
N ILE A 301 -18.73 -1.29 -5.94
CA ILE A 301 -18.08 -2.44 -5.30
C ILE A 301 -18.42 -3.73 -6.04
N GLU A 302 -19.69 -4.01 -6.29
CA GLU A 302 -20.13 -5.25 -6.95
C GLU A 302 -19.57 -5.40 -8.36
N ARG A 303 -19.40 -4.29 -9.10
CA ARG A 303 -18.93 -4.32 -10.49
C ARG A 303 -17.42 -4.14 -10.65
N GLY A 304 -16.79 -3.44 -9.70
CA GLY A 304 -15.42 -2.95 -9.86
C GLY A 304 -14.40 -3.65 -8.97
N ASN A 305 -14.82 -4.23 -7.84
CA ASN A 305 -13.89 -4.76 -6.86
C ASN A 305 -13.12 -5.98 -7.38
N PRO A 306 -11.77 -5.94 -7.40
CA PRO A 306 -10.97 -7.03 -7.95
C PRO A 306 -11.09 -8.35 -7.16
N MET A 307 -11.31 -8.30 -5.85
CA MET A 307 -11.47 -9.52 -5.05
C MET A 307 -12.75 -10.28 -5.43
N LEU A 308 -13.83 -9.57 -5.70
CA LEU A 308 -15.08 -10.19 -6.20
C LEU A 308 -14.85 -10.76 -7.60
N GLY A 309 -14.19 -10.02 -8.48
CA GLY A 309 -13.82 -10.50 -9.82
C GLY A 309 -12.94 -11.75 -9.77
N MET A 310 -12.01 -11.85 -8.83
CA MET A 310 -11.20 -13.06 -8.63
C MET A 310 -12.06 -14.29 -8.33
N PHE A 311 -13.01 -14.20 -7.39
CA PHE A 311 -13.87 -15.33 -7.04
C PHE A 311 -14.88 -15.68 -8.14
N GLU A 312 -15.37 -14.68 -8.89
CA GLU A 312 -16.21 -14.93 -10.06
C GLU A 312 -15.46 -15.72 -11.16
N GLU A 313 -14.24 -15.29 -11.49
CA GLU A 313 -13.42 -15.98 -12.48
C GLU A 313 -12.94 -17.36 -11.96
N GLU A 314 -12.71 -17.52 -10.66
CA GLU A 314 -12.42 -18.80 -10.02
C GLU A 314 -13.60 -19.77 -10.15
N GLU A 315 -14.84 -19.33 -9.88
CA GLU A 315 -16.05 -20.13 -10.07
C GLU A 315 -16.16 -20.60 -11.52
N LEU A 316 -15.95 -19.69 -12.49
CA LEU A 316 -16.02 -20.01 -13.92
C LEU A 316 -14.91 -20.97 -14.34
N ALA A 317 -13.70 -20.84 -13.78
CA ALA A 317 -12.58 -21.74 -14.03
C ALA A 317 -12.91 -23.18 -13.58
N TYR A 318 -13.42 -23.35 -12.35
CA TYR A 318 -13.83 -24.69 -11.86
C TYR A 318 -15.01 -25.28 -12.61
N ARG A 319 -15.94 -24.46 -13.10
CA ARG A 319 -17.01 -24.93 -13.99
C ARG A 319 -16.43 -25.43 -15.32
N ALA A 320 -15.52 -24.69 -15.93
CA ALA A 320 -14.84 -25.10 -17.17
C ALA A 320 -14.00 -26.38 -16.96
N LYS A 321 -13.32 -26.49 -15.81
CA LYS A 321 -12.57 -27.67 -15.39
C LYS A 321 -13.47 -28.91 -15.23
N ASN A 322 -14.61 -28.75 -14.59
CA ASN A 322 -15.60 -29.83 -14.46
C ASN A 322 -16.08 -30.36 -15.84
N GLU A 323 -16.33 -29.46 -16.80
CA GLU A 323 -16.69 -29.83 -18.16
C GLU A 323 -15.50 -30.47 -18.92
N MET A 324 -14.27 -30.04 -18.66
CA MET A 324 -13.06 -30.68 -19.17
C MET A 324 -12.95 -32.13 -18.64
N ASP A 325 -13.04 -32.33 -17.32
CA ASP A 325 -12.93 -33.65 -16.70
C ASP A 325 -14.04 -34.62 -17.18
N LYS A 326 -15.24 -34.08 -17.44
CA LYS A 326 -16.34 -34.86 -18.05
C LYS A 326 -15.94 -35.33 -19.47
N LYS A 327 -15.33 -34.48 -20.27
CA LYS A 327 -14.86 -34.84 -21.62
C LYS A 327 -13.63 -35.76 -21.57
N MET A 328 -12.76 -35.63 -20.59
CA MET A 328 -11.63 -36.55 -20.35
C MET A 328 -12.07 -37.95 -19.93
N SER A 329 -13.33 -38.13 -19.48
CA SER A 329 -13.90 -39.47 -19.22
C SER A 329 -14.30 -40.23 -20.47
N TYR A 330 -14.23 -39.65 -21.67
CA TYR A 330 -14.44 -40.31 -22.95
C TYR A 330 -13.13 -40.92 -23.49
N PRO A 331 -13.19 -41.91 -24.42
CA PRO A 331 -12.01 -42.51 -25.00
C PRO A 331 -11.15 -41.50 -25.77
N MET A 332 -9.79 -41.62 -25.67
CA MET A 332 -8.87 -40.87 -26.52
C MET A 332 -8.52 -41.69 -27.73
N LEU A 333 -8.32 -41.05 -28.87
CA LEU A 333 -7.96 -41.68 -30.14
C LEU A 333 -6.50 -41.41 -30.45
N GLY A 334 -5.74 -42.41 -30.89
CA GLY A 334 -4.38 -42.29 -31.33
C GLY A 334 -4.22 -42.75 -32.76
N LEU A 335 -3.44 -42.01 -33.54
CA LEU A 335 -2.99 -42.39 -34.85
C LEU A 335 -1.46 -42.55 -34.83
N GLY A 336 -0.98 -43.67 -35.32
CA GLY A 336 0.45 -43.95 -35.34
C GLY A 336 0.92 -44.56 -36.66
N LEU A 337 2.24 -44.55 -36.86
CA LEU A 337 2.91 -45.19 -37.94
C LEU A 337 4.10 -45.95 -37.35
N GLN A 338 4.11 -47.26 -37.58
CA GLN A 338 5.23 -48.12 -37.21
C GLN A 338 6.06 -48.47 -38.45
N TYR A 339 7.34 -48.28 -38.34
CA TYR A 339 8.33 -48.68 -39.32
C TYR A 339 9.22 -49.77 -38.71
N MET A 340 9.22 -50.99 -39.32
CA MET A 340 10.06 -52.09 -38.92
C MET A 340 11.20 -52.29 -39.91
N LEU A 341 12.42 -52.25 -39.39
CA LEU A 341 13.61 -52.59 -40.16
C LEU A 341 13.82 -54.08 -40.11
N ILE A 342 13.75 -54.73 -41.29
CA ILE A 342 13.82 -56.17 -41.43
C ILE A 342 15.07 -56.52 -42.25
N GLY A 343 16.02 -57.27 -41.65
CA GLY A 343 17.20 -57.79 -42.33
C GLY A 343 16.91 -59.11 -43.04
N GLU A 344 17.72 -59.44 -44.04
CA GLU A 344 17.62 -60.70 -44.74
C GLU A 344 17.84 -61.91 -43.81
N ASN A 345 17.03 -62.95 -43.97
CA ASN A 345 17.20 -64.20 -43.25
C ASN A 345 18.23 -65.13 -44.03
N LYS A 346 19.45 -65.10 -43.55
CA LYS A 346 20.54 -65.86 -44.13
C LYS A 346 20.41 -67.42 -43.98
N THR A 347 19.56 -67.83 -43.02
CA THR A 347 19.37 -69.27 -42.73
C THR A 347 18.31 -69.94 -43.63
N ALA A 348 17.36 -69.21 -44.20
CA ALA A 348 16.30 -69.74 -45.05
C ALA A 348 16.81 -70.10 -46.51
N SER A 349 17.97 -69.60 -46.86
CA SER A 349 18.53 -69.82 -48.21
C SER A 349 19.28 -71.13 -48.36
N MET A 350 19.50 -71.95 -47.31
CA MET A 350 20.23 -73.17 -47.35
C MET A 350 19.39 -74.42 -47.62
N ASP A 351 18.07 -74.46 -47.40
CA ASP A 351 17.28 -75.69 -47.41
C ASP A 351 16.28 -75.82 -48.56
N SER A 352 15.98 -74.80 -49.36
CA SER A 352 14.95 -74.94 -50.42
C SER A 352 15.19 -74.13 -51.71
N GLY A 353 16.33 -73.49 -51.91
CA GLY A 353 16.67 -72.88 -53.20
C GLY A 353 15.80 -71.75 -53.73
N MET A 354 14.77 -71.41 -53.04
CA MET A 354 13.87 -70.30 -53.34
C MET A 354 13.93 -69.23 -52.22
N LYS A 355 14.54 -68.07 -52.51
CA LYS A 355 14.38 -66.87 -51.61
C LYS A 355 12.93 -66.50 -51.63
N PRO A 356 12.27 -66.32 -50.45
CA PRO A 356 10.94 -65.71 -50.45
C PRO A 356 11.07 -64.32 -51.07
N GLU A 357 10.19 -63.99 -51.99
CA GLU A 357 10.20 -62.75 -52.77
C GLU A 357 10.13 -61.47 -51.89
N MET A 358 9.83 -61.59 -50.59
CA MET A 358 9.72 -60.50 -49.64
C MET A 358 10.74 -60.55 -48.47
N SER A 359 11.84 -61.33 -48.60
CA SER A 359 12.84 -61.40 -47.52
C SER A 359 13.73 -60.19 -47.52
N GLY A 360 13.75 -59.46 -46.35
CA GLY A 360 14.56 -58.26 -46.17
C GLY A 360 13.84 -56.95 -46.56
N MET A 361 12.56 -57.01 -46.84
CA MET A 361 11.77 -55.76 -47.09
C MET A 361 11.28 -55.16 -45.80
N ASP A 362 11.59 -53.88 -45.58
CA ASP A 362 11.06 -53.09 -44.44
C ASP A 362 9.55 -53.04 -44.48
N MET A 363 8.94 -53.05 -43.29
CA MET A 363 7.50 -53.05 -43.16
C MET A 363 7.02 -51.69 -42.57
N ILE A 364 6.03 -51.08 -43.21
CA ILE A 364 5.33 -49.89 -42.71
C ILE A 364 3.94 -50.30 -42.34
N MET A 365 3.55 -50.02 -41.07
CA MET A 365 2.24 -50.39 -40.57
C MET A 365 1.54 -49.16 -39.97
N PRO A 366 0.42 -48.68 -40.54
CA PRO A 366 -0.41 -47.67 -39.87
C PRO A 366 -1.07 -48.30 -38.65
N MET A 367 -1.05 -47.56 -37.52
CA MET A 367 -1.61 -47.98 -36.23
C MET A 367 -2.74 -47.06 -35.81
N PHE A 368 -3.77 -47.67 -35.27
CA PHE A 368 -4.88 -46.96 -34.64
C PHE A 368 -4.98 -47.43 -33.19
N SER A 369 -4.99 -46.44 -32.26
CA SER A 369 -5.04 -46.70 -30.83
C SER A 369 -6.25 -46.05 -30.21
N ILE A 370 -6.90 -46.72 -29.28
CA ILE A 370 -8.00 -46.19 -28.48
C ILE A 370 -7.68 -46.42 -27.01
N SER A 371 -7.59 -45.34 -26.26
CA SER A 371 -7.43 -45.38 -24.81
C SER A 371 -8.83 -45.28 -24.14
N ILE A 372 -9.27 -46.37 -23.49
CA ILE A 372 -10.59 -46.42 -22.86
C ILE A 372 -10.45 -46.24 -21.35
N PRO A 373 -11.04 -45.15 -20.76
CA PRO A 373 -11.01 -44.90 -19.32
C PRO A 373 -11.95 -45.86 -18.57
N ILE A 374 -11.42 -46.96 -18.10
CA ILE A 374 -12.22 -48.01 -17.39
C ILE A 374 -12.54 -47.57 -15.98
N TYR A 375 -11.65 -46.84 -15.30
CA TYR A 375 -11.81 -46.40 -13.91
C TYR A 375 -12.69 -45.15 -13.78
N ARG A 376 -13.97 -45.28 -14.05
CA ARG A 376 -14.92 -44.16 -14.06
C ARG A 376 -15.06 -43.46 -12.71
N ASN A 377 -14.77 -44.14 -11.61
CA ASN A 377 -14.83 -43.54 -10.26
C ASN A 377 -13.84 -42.39 -10.07
N LYS A 378 -12.66 -42.43 -10.70
CA LYS A 378 -11.69 -41.33 -10.72
C LYS A 378 -12.31 -40.05 -11.30
N TYR A 379 -12.87 -40.14 -12.48
CA TYR A 379 -13.47 -38.98 -13.17
C TYR A 379 -14.73 -38.46 -12.43
N LYS A 380 -15.53 -39.33 -11.85
CA LYS A 380 -16.67 -38.93 -11.00
C LYS A 380 -16.21 -38.23 -9.72
N ALA A 381 -15.07 -38.63 -9.14
CA ALA A 381 -14.46 -37.95 -7.99
C ALA A 381 -13.95 -36.58 -8.35
N GLN A 382 -13.22 -36.44 -9.49
CA GLN A 382 -12.74 -35.16 -10.00
C GLN A 382 -13.90 -34.18 -10.29
N GLN A 383 -14.97 -34.64 -10.92
CA GLN A 383 -16.18 -33.84 -11.17
C GLN A 383 -16.84 -33.36 -9.87
N ARG A 384 -16.90 -34.22 -8.84
CA ARG A 384 -17.44 -33.83 -7.51
C ARG A 384 -16.51 -32.84 -6.81
N GLU A 385 -15.19 -33.05 -6.88
CA GLU A 385 -14.19 -32.12 -6.37
C GLU A 385 -14.37 -30.74 -7.00
N ASN A 386 -14.37 -30.65 -8.32
CA ASN A 386 -14.56 -29.38 -9.01
C ASN A 386 -15.90 -28.72 -8.69
N ARG A 387 -16.95 -29.52 -8.47
CA ARG A 387 -18.23 -28.99 -8.04
C ARG A 387 -18.16 -28.34 -6.65
N PHE A 388 -17.52 -29.01 -5.69
CA PHE A 388 -17.32 -28.42 -4.37
C PHE A 388 -16.42 -27.20 -4.40
N MET A 389 -15.40 -27.18 -5.28
CA MET A 389 -14.52 -26.01 -5.44
C MET A 389 -15.27 -24.81 -6.02
N TRP A 390 -16.10 -24.99 -7.03
CA TRP A 390 -16.90 -23.88 -7.54
C TRP A 390 -17.95 -23.39 -6.52
N GLU A 391 -18.60 -24.31 -5.78
CA GLU A 391 -19.52 -23.95 -4.69
C GLU A 391 -18.77 -23.15 -3.60
N SER A 392 -17.54 -23.56 -3.26
CA SER A 392 -16.66 -22.84 -2.35
C SER A 392 -16.31 -21.45 -2.86
N ALA A 393 -15.92 -21.30 -4.14
CA ALA A 393 -15.61 -20.00 -4.74
C ALA A 393 -16.83 -19.06 -4.68
N ARG A 394 -18.03 -19.57 -4.91
CA ARG A 394 -19.28 -18.82 -4.79
C ARG A 394 -19.57 -18.36 -3.35
N GLU A 395 -19.33 -19.23 -2.37
CA GLU A 395 -19.50 -18.84 -0.96
C GLU A 395 -18.45 -17.83 -0.52
N ASN A 396 -17.21 -17.93 -1.03
CA ASN A 396 -16.16 -16.94 -0.82
C ASN A 396 -16.54 -15.59 -1.44
N TYR A 397 -17.15 -15.58 -2.64
CA TYR A 397 -17.68 -14.36 -3.23
C TYR A 397 -18.73 -13.70 -2.32
N ASN A 398 -19.72 -14.47 -1.84
CA ASN A 398 -20.79 -13.97 -0.96
C ASN A 398 -20.21 -13.44 0.36
N ASN A 399 -19.27 -14.18 0.96
CA ASN A 399 -18.60 -13.76 2.19
C ASN A 399 -17.81 -12.47 1.99
N THR A 400 -17.05 -12.37 0.89
CA THR A 400 -16.28 -11.17 0.56
C THR A 400 -17.19 -9.98 0.29
N LEU A 401 -18.31 -10.17 -0.41
CA LEU A 401 -19.29 -9.11 -0.63
C LEU A 401 -19.83 -8.57 0.70
N ASN A 402 -20.21 -9.46 1.63
CA ASN A 402 -20.68 -9.07 2.96
C ASN A 402 -19.59 -8.30 3.75
N MET A 403 -18.34 -8.74 3.65
CA MET A 403 -17.19 -8.04 4.27
C MET A 403 -17.00 -6.65 3.68
N LEU A 404 -17.03 -6.51 2.35
CA LEU A 404 -16.84 -5.22 1.67
C LEU A 404 -18.00 -4.25 1.98
N GLN A 405 -19.24 -4.73 2.04
CA GLN A 405 -20.38 -3.92 2.47
C GLN A 405 -20.22 -3.46 3.92
N SER A 406 -19.84 -4.35 4.83
CA SER A 406 -19.56 -3.99 6.22
C SER A 406 -18.43 -2.96 6.34
N GLU A 407 -17.35 -3.12 5.57
CA GLU A 407 -16.24 -2.18 5.53
C GLU A 407 -16.66 -0.81 4.97
N LEU A 408 -17.52 -0.77 3.94
CA LEU A 408 -18.07 0.46 3.41
C LEU A 408 -18.83 1.25 4.49
N PHE A 409 -19.70 0.59 5.26
CA PHE A 409 -20.45 1.26 6.35
C PHE A 409 -19.52 1.75 7.47
N LYS A 410 -18.50 0.98 7.80
CA LYS A 410 -17.48 1.37 8.76
C LYS A 410 -16.71 2.61 8.28
N LEU A 411 -16.24 2.60 7.02
CA LEU A 411 -15.53 3.73 6.42
C LEU A 411 -16.41 4.97 6.33
N LYS A 412 -17.72 4.81 6.02
CA LYS A 412 -18.68 5.91 6.06
C LYS A 412 -18.77 6.54 7.46
N HIS A 413 -18.91 5.70 8.50
CA HIS A 413 -18.95 6.20 9.87
C HIS A 413 -17.66 6.95 10.24
N GLU A 414 -16.50 6.42 9.86
CA GLU A 414 -15.21 7.06 10.10
C GLU A 414 -15.06 8.36 9.31
N LEU A 415 -15.56 8.43 8.06
CA LEU A 415 -15.60 9.63 7.23
C LEU A 415 -16.46 10.72 7.89
N ASP A 416 -17.69 10.39 8.30
CA ASP A 416 -18.60 11.33 8.99
C ASP A 416 -17.99 11.84 10.31
N ASN A 417 -17.20 10.99 10.97
CA ASN A 417 -16.52 11.35 12.21
C ASN A 417 -15.36 12.32 11.94
N ALA A 418 -14.54 12.04 10.91
CA ALA A 418 -13.46 12.92 10.48
C ALA A 418 -14.01 14.29 10.04
N ASP A 419 -15.14 14.32 9.32
CA ASP A 419 -15.78 15.56 8.89
C ASP A 419 -16.28 16.42 10.07
N ARG A 420 -16.87 15.76 11.08
CA ARG A 420 -17.25 16.45 12.32
C ARG A 420 -16.03 17.00 13.09
N LYS A 421 -14.92 16.25 13.13
CA LYS A 421 -13.67 16.70 13.75
C LYS A 421 -13.12 17.94 13.02
N ILE A 422 -13.10 17.95 11.69
CA ILE A 422 -12.67 19.12 10.91
C ILE A 422 -13.50 20.34 11.30
N THR A 423 -14.83 20.24 11.25
CA THR A 423 -15.74 21.32 11.60
C THR A 423 -15.55 21.79 13.04
N LEU A 424 -15.31 20.87 13.97
CA LEU A 424 -15.06 21.18 15.38
C LEU A 424 -13.75 21.98 15.54
N TYR A 425 -12.64 21.45 15.00
CA TYR A 425 -11.32 22.08 15.18
C TYR A 425 -11.22 23.42 14.45
N GLN A 426 -11.86 23.59 13.30
CA GLN A 426 -11.98 24.88 12.62
C GLN A 426 -12.65 25.94 13.49
N LYS A 427 -13.80 25.59 14.09
CA LYS A 427 -14.49 26.51 14.99
C LYS A 427 -13.68 26.80 16.25
N GLN A 428 -13.03 25.79 16.83
CA GLN A 428 -12.18 25.97 18.01
C GLN A 428 -10.96 26.82 17.70
N ALA A 429 -10.27 26.60 16.56
CA ALA A 429 -9.14 27.42 16.14
C ALA A 429 -9.56 28.88 15.89
N GLN A 430 -10.74 29.11 15.27
CA GLN A 430 -11.25 30.44 15.03
C GLN A 430 -11.55 31.16 16.36
N LEU A 431 -12.22 30.51 17.31
CA LEU A 431 -12.51 31.10 18.63
C LEU A 431 -11.23 31.32 19.43
N ALA A 432 -10.28 30.39 19.41
CA ALA A 432 -8.99 30.53 20.09
C ALA A 432 -8.16 31.69 19.51
N ARG A 433 -8.23 31.92 18.19
CA ARG A 433 -7.57 33.06 17.53
C ARG A 433 -8.14 34.39 18.03
N VAL A 434 -9.45 34.51 18.13
CA VAL A 434 -10.11 35.72 18.69
C VAL A 434 -9.77 35.89 20.16
N ALA A 435 -9.81 34.81 20.95
CA ALA A 435 -9.43 34.83 22.36
C ALA A 435 -7.97 35.26 22.56
N TYR A 436 -7.05 34.73 21.72
CA TYR A 436 -5.65 35.15 21.74
C TYR A 436 -5.48 36.65 21.52
N GLN A 437 -6.16 37.22 20.52
CA GLN A 437 -6.10 38.64 20.23
C GLN A 437 -6.60 39.49 21.41
N LEU A 438 -7.69 39.08 22.06
CA LEU A 438 -8.24 39.74 23.22
C LEU A 438 -7.30 39.69 24.43
N VAL A 439 -6.76 38.49 24.74
CA VAL A 439 -5.85 38.30 25.88
C VAL A 439 -4.52 39.03 25.68
N VAL A 440 -4.01 39.12 24.42
CA VAL A 440 -2.84 39.97 24.12
C VAL A 440 -3.12 41.42 24.38
N GLN A 441 -4.30 41.95 24.01
CA GLN A 441 -4.69 43.36 24.34
C GLN A 441 -4.81 43.59 25.85
N GLU A 442 -5.38 42.63 26.58
CA GLU A 442 -5.45 42.68 28.05
C GLU A 442 -4.07 42.64 28.69
N PHE A 443 -3.15 41.85 28.16
CA PHE A 443 -1.76 41.79 28.61
C PHE A 443 -1.02 43.13 28.40
N VAL A 444 -1.21 43.75 27.24
CA VAL A 444 -0.62 45.09 26.96
C VAL A 444 -1.16 46.14 27.92
N THR A 445 -2.43 46.07 28.27
CA THR A 445 -3.09 47.01 29.25
C THR A 445 -2.90 46.60 30.72
N ALA A 446 -2.06 45.60 31.01
CA ALA A 446 -1.76 45.06 32.33
C ALA A 446 -3.01 44.53 33.09
N LYS A 447 -4.04 44.06 32.35
CA LYS A 447 -5.25 43.44 32.91
C LYS A 447 -5.18 41.92 32.93
N SER A 448 -4.27 41.32 32.16
CA SER A 448 -4.02 39.86 32.08
C SER A 448 -2.56 39.55 32.29
N ASP A 449 -2.28 38.32 32.75
CA ASP A 449 -0.94 37.80 32.93
C ASP A 449 -0.45 37.08 31.64
N LEU A 450 0.86 37.06 31.44
CA LEU A 450 1.49 36.37 30.30
C LEU A 450 1.15 34.87 30.26
N THR A 451 1.00 34.24 31.43
CA THR A 451 0.64 32.81 31.50
C THR A 451 -0.66 32.52 30.77
N ASN A 452 -1.64 33.41 30.87
CA ASN A 452 -2.92 33.26 30.16
C ASN A 452 -2.74 33.43 28.64
N VAL A 453 -1.88 34.35 28.19
CA VAL A 453 -1.56 34.54 26.76
C VAL A 453 -0.94 33.26 26.19
N ILE A 454 0.07 32.69 26.85
CA ILE A 454 0.74 31.47 26.44
C ILE A 454 -0.23 30.29 26.43
N GLN A 455 -1.10 30.16 27.42
CA GLN A 455 -2.09 29.09 27.48
C GLN A 455 -3.06 29.14 26.29
N VAL A 456 -3.60 30.30 25.96
CA VAL A 456 -4.51 30.47 24.82
C VAL A 456 -3.77 30.23 23.48
N GLN A 457 -2.52 30.65 23.39
CA GLN A 457 -1.68 30.43 22.23
C GLN A 457 -1.40 28.94 22.01
N ARG A 458 -1.05 28.17 23.06
CA ARG A 458 -0.90 26.71 22.98
C ARG A 458 -2.19 26.02 22.53
N GLN A 459 -3.34 26.48 23.04
CA GLN A 459 -4.63 25.94 22.61
C GLN A 459 -4.92 26.23 21.13
N LEU A 460 -4.59 27.45 20.66
CA LEU A 460 -4.75 27.79 19.25
C LEU A 460 -3.89 26.87 18.35
N LEU A 461 -2.61 26.67 18.71
CA LEU A 461 -1.72 25.77 17.98
C LEU A 461 -2.26 24.33 18.00
N ASP A 462 -2.66 23.80 19.16
CA ASP A 462 -3.21 22.44 19.28
C ASP A 462 -4.42 22.23 18.35
N TYR A 463 -5.33 23.20 18.28
CA TYR A 463 -6.50 23.10 17.39
C TYR A 463 -6.12 23.16 15.91
N GLN A 464 -5.12 23.96 15.51
CA GLN A 464 -4.63 24.03 14.14
C GLN A 464 -3.91 22.73 13.72
N LEU A 465 -3.11 22.13 14.61
CA LEU A 465 -2.45 20.85 14.36
C LEU A 465 -3.48 19.72 14.19
N ARG A 466 -4.47 19.66 15.07
CA ARG A 466 -5.56 18.66 14.99
C ARG A 466 -6.48 18.88 13.78
N GLU A 467 -6.67 20.10 13.33
CA GLU A 467 -7.40 20.38 12.09
C GLU A 467 -6.68 19.76 10.89
N ALA A 468 -5.36 19.97 10.75
CA ALA A 468 -4.56 19.38 9.67
C ALA A 468 -4.60 17.85 9.68
N GLU A 469 -4.47 17.22 10.86
CA GLU A 469 -4.60 15.78 11.02
C GLU A 469 -6.00 15.27 10.63
N ALA A 470 -7.06 15.97 11.05
CA ALA A 470 -8.43 15.59 10.74
C ALA A 470 -8.73 15.67 9.23
N ILE A 471 -8.16 16.68 8.52
CA ILE A 471 -8.29 16.79 7.07
C ILE A 471 -7.55 15.63 6.38
N ALA A 472 -6.34 15.27 6.83
CA ALA A 472 -5.61 14.12 6.30
C ALA A 472 -6.39 12.82 6.54
N GLU A 473 -6.92 12.60 7.76
CA GLU A 473 -7.76 11.45 8.11
C GLU A 473 -8.97 11.35 7.18
N TYR A 474 -9.68 12.46 6.96
CA TYR A 474 -10.82 12.52 6.05
C TYR A 474 -10.44 12.12 4.62
N ASN A 475 -9.38 12.72 4.08
CA ASN A 475 -8.92 12.44 2.72
C ASN A 475 -8.48 10.98 2.55
N MET A 476 -7.84 10.38 3.56
CA MET A 476 -7.51 8.95 3.57
C MET A 476 -8.76 8.07 3.56
N LYS A 477 -9.84 8.46 4.29
CA LYS A 477 -11.11 7.71 4.28
C LYS A 477 -11.80 7.80 2.92
N VAL A 478 -11.75 8.96 2.26
CA VAL A 478 -12.24 9.11 0.87
C VAL A 478 -11.48 8.17 -0.06
N ALA A 479 -10.15 8.13 0.01
CA ALA A 479 -9.33 7.22 -0.79
C ALA A 479 -9.67 5.74 -0.50
N SER A 480 -9.88 5.38 0.77
CA SER A 480 -10.28 4.02 1.17
C SER A 480 -11.63 3.62 0.58
N ILE A 481 -12.62 4.50 0.58
CA ILE A 481 -13.94 4.24 -0.03
C ILE A 481 -13.80 4.06 -1.54
N ARG A 482 -13.02 4.93 -2.22
CA ARG A 482 -12.76 4.80 -3.65
C ARG A 482 -12.05 3.49 -4.00
N LYS A 483 -11.14 3.01 -3.15
CA LYS A 483 -10.46 1.72 -3.31
C LYS A 483 -11.45 0.55 -3.33
N LEU A 484 -12.52 0.58 -2.53
CA LEU A 484 -13.53 -0.50 -2.55
C LEU A 484 -14.17 -0.67 -3.93
N GLY A 485 -14.32 0.42 -4.70
CA GLY A 485 -14.78 0.42 -6.10
C GLY A 485 -13.64 0.31 -7.12
N SER A 486 -12.38 0.01 -6.68
CA SER A 486 -11.20 -0.12 -7.54
C SER A 486 -10.77 1.19 -8.22
N PHE A 487 -10.76 2.31 -7.49
CA PHE A 487 -10.34 3.63 -8.01
C PHE A 487 -10.86 3.89 -9.43
N ASN A 488 -12.14 3.62 -9.67
CA ASN A 488 -12.73 3.75 -11.00
C ASN A 488 -12.64 5.23 -11.44
N THR A 489 -11.64 5.54 -12.26
CA THR A 489 -11.31 6.88 -12.73
C THR A 489 -12.23 7.37 -13.85
N SER A 490 -13.31 6.66 -14.13
CA SER A 490 -14.21 6.98 -15.25
C SER A 490 -15.26 8.05 -14.95
N ASN A 491 -15.18 8.71 -13.77
CA ASN A 491 -16.05 9.84 -13.45
C ASN A 491 -15.23 11.01 -12.86
N ASN A 492 -14.56 11.74 -13.75
CA ASN A 492 -14.24 13.15 -13.59
C ASN A 492 -14.60 13.89 -14.87
#